data_ec91a5cef2f8ee94d58783efc2f0cf3f
#
_entry.id   ec91a5cef2f8ee94d58783efc2f0cf3f
#
_cell.length_a   1.000
_cell.length_b   1.000
_cell.length_c   1.000
_cell.angle_alpha   90.00
_cell.angle_beta   90.00
_cell.angle_gamma   90.00
#
_symmetry.space_group_name_H-M   'P 1'
#
loop_
_entity.id
_entity.type
_entity.pdbx_description
1 polymer ?
#
loop_
_entity_poly.entity_id
_entity_poly.type
_entity_poly.pdbx_seq_one_letter_code
_entity_poly.pdbx_strand_id
1 'polypeptide(L)'
;MDASLLDVAITALSVLLEPERLFYLGMGTVIGLALGIMPGVGGVAGLALLLPFTFNLDAYSAFAFMLGLGAVTSTSDTIPAVLFGVPGTSASQATVLDGHSMAKNGEAGRALSAAYAASLIGGLWGAF
;
A
#
# COMPACT_ATOMS: atom_id res chain seq x y z
N MET A 1 -25.91 15.98 -20.30
CA MET A 1 -26.14 16.01 -18.83
C MET A 1 -24.76 16.03 -18.21
N ASP A 2 -24.34 17.23 -17.88
CA ASP A 2 -23.01 17.41 -17.26
C ASP A 2 -23.18 17.15 -15.76
N ALA A 3 -22.98 15.87 -15.39
CA ALA A 3 -22.86 15.54 -13.97
C ALA A 3 -21.69 16.36 -13.44
N SER A 4 -21.91 17.15 -12.38
CA SER A 4 -20.83 17.92 -11.77
C SER A 4 -19.75 16.94 -11.28
N LEU A 5 -18.48 17.33 -11.28
CA LEU A 5 -17.40 16.51 -10.74
C LEU A 5 -17.72 16.00 -9.32
N LEU A 6 -18.46 16.80 -8.55
CA LEU A 6 -18.93 16.42 -7.21
C LEU A 6 -19.94 15.27 -7.25
N ASP A 7 -20.89 15.28 -8.18
CA ASP A 7 -21.87 14.17 -8.29
C ASP A 7 -21.21 12.87 -8.69
N VAL A 8 -20.23 12.93 -9.59
CA VAL A 8 -19.43 11.76 -9.98
C VAL A 8 -18.60 11.25 -8.81
N ALA A 9 -17.97 12.13 -8.05
CA ALA A 9 -17.17 11.77 -6.88
C ALA A 9 -18.04 11.14 -5.78
N ILE A 10 -19.21 11.70 -5.49
CA ILE A 10 -20.14 11.16 -4.50
C ILE A 10 -20.65 9.78 -4.94
N THR A 11 -20.99 9.61 -6.21
CA THR A 11 -21.41 8.33 -6.75
C THR A 11 -20.29 7.30 -6.67
N ALA A 12 -19.06 7.66 -7.05
CA ALA A 12 -17.90 6.78 -6.94
C ALA A 12 -17.64 6.38 -5.48
N LEU A 13 -17.78 7.32 -4.55
CA LEU A 13 -17.60 7.06 -3.13
C LEU A 13 -18.68 6.09 -2.59
N SER A 14 -19.96 6.29 -2.97
CA SER A 14 -21.04 5.39 -2.56
C SER A 14 -20.85 3.97 -3.09
N VAL A 15 -20.36 3.86 -4.32
CA VAL A 15 -20.02 2.58 -4.96
C VAL A 15 -18.87 1.88 -4.23
N LEU A 16 -17.86 2.62 -3.80
CA LEU A 16 -16.70 2.09 -3.05
C LEU A 16 -17.08 1.62 -1.64
N LEU A 17 -18.09 2.25 -1.02
CA LEU A 17 -18.56 1.91 0.33
C LEU A 17 -19.50 0.70 0.38
N GLU A 18 -19.80 0.07 -0.74
CA GLU A 18 -20.58 -1.17 -0.74
C GLU A 18 -19.82 -2.27 0.03
N PRO A 19 -20.53 -3.05 0.87
CA PRO A 19 -19.89 -4.04 1.76
C PRO A 19 -19.04 -5.06 1.01
N GLU A 20 -19.43 -5.45 -0.18
CA GLU A 20 -18.69 -6.39 -1.02
C GLU A 20 -17.33 -5.80 -1.44
N ARG A 21 -17.31 -4.55 -1.88
CA ARG A 21 -16.08 -3.86 -2.31
C ARG A 21 -15.16 -3.54 -1.15
N LEU A 22 -15.73 -3.17 0.01
CA LEU A 22 -14.96 -3.02 1.24
C LEU A 22 -14.32 -4.33 1.68
N PHE A 23 -14.99 -5.45 1.48
CA PHE A 23 -14.43 -6.78 1.74
C PHE A 23 -13.22 -7.06 0.84
N TYR A 24 -13.32 -6.82 -0.47
CA TYR A 24 -12.20 -7.00 -1.40
C TYR A 24 -11.06 -6.02 -1.13
N LEU A 25 -11.36 -4.76 -0.81
CA LEU A 25 -10.37 -3.77 -0.38
C LEU A 25 -9.62 -4.25 0.87
N GLY A 26 -10.35 -4.70 1.89
CA GLY A 26 -9.78 -5.25 3.12
C GLY A 26 -8.93 -6.48 2.86
N MET A 27 -9.40 -7.40 2.02
CA MET A 27 -8.66 -8.59 1.64
C MET A 27 -7.38 -8.25 0.89
N GLY A 28 -7.43 -7.32 -0.07
CA GLY A 28 -6.27 -6.79 -0.77
C GLY A 28 -5.26 -6.14 0.19
N THR A 29 -5.76 -5.37 1.16
CA THR A 29 -4.93 -4.75 2.21
C THR A 29 -4.20 -5.78 3.06
N VAL A 30 -4.87 -6.82 3.54
CA VAL A 30 -4.25 -7.88 4.36
C VAL A 30 -3.19 -8.65 3.58
N ILE A 31 -3.52 -9.03 2.34
CA ILE A 31 -2.57 -9.74 1.47
C ILE A 31 -1.40 -8.82 1.09
N GLY A 32 -1.68 -7.55 0.80
CA GLY A 32 -0.66 -6.54 0.51
C GLY A 32 0.32 -6.32 1.66
N LEU A 33 -0.17 -6.29 2.91
CA LEU A 33 0.68 -6.26 4.10
C LEU A 33 1.62 -7.46 4.15
N ALA A 34 1.07 -8.66 3.95
CA ALA A 34 1.87 -9.88 3.99
C ALA A 34 2.96 -9.90 2.91
N LEU A 35 2.62 -9.52 1.67
CA LEU A 35 3.55 -9.47 0.56
C LEU A 35 4.61 -8.38 0.72
N GLY A 36 4.24 -7.22 1.25
CA GLY A 36 5.18 -6.12 1.45
C GLY A 36 6.20 -6.38 2.55
N ILE A 37 5.89 -7.23 3.53
CA ILE A 37 6.85 -7.67 4.54
C ILE A 37 7.87 -8.66 3.94
N MET A 38 7.54 -9.33 2.82
CA MET A 38 8.46 -10.26 2.18
C MET A 38 9.55 -9.52 1.41
N PRO A 39 10.83 -9.64 1.82
CA PRO A 39 11.92 -8.92 1.16
C PRO A 39 12.02 -9.30 -0.33
N GLY A 40 12.11 -8.28 -1.19
CA GLY A 40 12.35 -8.47 -2.63
C GLY A 40 11.11 -8.81 -3.48
N VAL A 41 9.94 -9.05 -2.89
CA VAL A 41 8.73 -9.33 -3.66
C VAL A 41 8.11 -8.03 -4.20
N GLY A 42 8.10 -6.97 -3.44
CA GLY A 42 7.60 -5.66 -3.84
C GLY A 42 6.14 -5.62 -4.32
N GLY A 43 5.54 -4.43 -4.33
CA GLY A 43 4.14 -4.26 -4.70
C GLY A 43 3.81 -4.65 -6.15
N VAL A 44 4.71 -4.36 -7.08
CA VAL A 44 4.52 -4.69 -8.51
C VAL A 44 4.46 -6.20 -8.74
N ALA A 45 5.36 -6.95 -8.10
CA ALA A 45 5.35 -8.42 -8.21
C ALA A 45 4.09 -9.01 -7.54
N GLY A 46 3.67 -8.44 -6.39
CA GLY A 46 2.42 -8.83 -5.74
C GLY A 46 1.19 -8.58 -6.61
N LEU A 47 1.11 -7.40 -7.24
CA LEU A 47 0.04 -7.08 -8.18
C LEU A 47 0.03 -8.05 -9.37
N ALA A 48 1.18 -8.31 -9.99
CA ALA A 48 1.28 -9.23 -11.12
C ALA A 48 0.88 -10.66 -10.77
N LEU A 49 1.26 -11.13 -9.56
CA LEU A 49 0.93 -12.46 -9.07
C LEU A 49 -0.58 -12.63 -8.82
N LEU A 50 -1.24 -11.59 -8.32
CA LEU A 50 -2.64 -11.66 -7.93
C LEU A 50 -3.62 -11.16 -9.00
N LEU A 51 -3.12 -10.52 -10.06
CA LEU A 51 -3.94 -10.08 -11.19
C LEU A 51 -4.86 -11.19 -11.76
N PRO A 52 -4.40 -12.44 -11.97
CA PRO A 52 -5.26 -13.49 -12.51
C PRO A 52 -6.48 -13.81 -11.64
N PHE A 53 -6.39 -13.60 -10.32
CA PHE A 53 -7.49 -13.84 -9.40
C PHE A 53 -8.61 -12.81 -9.52
N THR A 54 -8.34 -11.66 -10.12
CA THR A 54 -9.34 -10.61 -10.33
C THR A 54 -10.19 -10.81 -11.57
N PHE A 55 -9.83 -11.73 -12.48
CA PHE A 55 -10.56 -11.92 -13.74
C PHE A 55 -12.00 -12.42 -13.57
N ASN A 56 -12.30 -13.05 -12.45
CA ASN A 56 -13.66 -13.52 -12.13
C ASN A 56 -14.46 -12.52 -11.27
N LEU A 57 -13.87 -11.37 -10.93
CA LEU A 57 -14.52 -10.32 -10.16
C LEU A 57 -15.11 -9.27 -11.10
N ASP A 58 -16.13 -8.56 -10.65
CA ASP A 58 -16.57 -7.35 -11.32
C ASP A 58 -15.48 -6.27 -11.27
N ALA A 59 -15.51 -5.33 -12.19
CA ALA A 59 -14.45 -4.33 -12.35
C ALA A 59 -14.21 -3.50 -11.07
N TYR A 60 -15.26 -3.16 -10.34
CA TYR A 60 -15.13 -2.35 -9.12
C TYR A 60 -14.50 -3.12 -7.96
N SER A 61 -14.89 -4.38 -7.77
CA SER A 61 -14.31 -5.27 -6.75
C SER A 61 -12.85 -5.60 -7.07
N ALA A 62 -12.54 -5.84 -8.35
CA ALA A 62 -11.17 -6.03 -8.81
C ALA A 62 -10.30 -4.79 -8.54
N PHE A 63 -10.80 -3.59 -8.85
CA PHE A 63 -10.11 -2.34 -8.54
C PHE A 63 -9.92 -2.14 -7.04
N ALA A 64 -10.94 -2.37 -6.22
CA ALA A 64 -10.85 -2.25 -4.77
C ALA A 64 -9.78 -3.18 -4.19
N PHE A 65 -9.75 -4.44 -4.65
CA PHE A 65 -8.74 -5.42 -4.25
C PHE A 65 -7.33 -4.98 -4.63
N MET A 66 -7.11 -4.57 -5.88
CA MET A 66 -5.80 -4.14 -6.38
C MET A 66 -5.31 -2.85 -5.74
N LEU A 67 -6.22 -1.89 -5.47
CA LEU A 67 -5.91 -0.67 -4.74
C LEU A 67 -5.48 -0.96 -3.31
N GLY A 68 -6.23 -1.80 -2.59
CA GLY A 68 -5.88 -2.21 -1.23
C GLY A 68 -4.50 -2.85 -1.17
N LEU A 69 -4.23 -3.75 -2.10
CA LEU A 69 -2.95 -4.45 -2.20
C LEU A 69 -1.81 -3.48 -2.52
N GLY A 70 -1.96 -2.65 -3.55
CA GLY A 70 -0.91 -1.74 -4.01
C GLY A 70 -0.57 -0.66 -2.99
N ALA A 71 -1.59 -0.06 -2.35
CA ALA A 71 -1.40 1.00 -1.37
C ALA A 71 -0.59 0.52 -0.16
N VAL A 72 -0.86 -0.70 0.30
CA VAL A 72 -0.27 -1.21 1.55
C VAL A 72 1.09 -1.87 1.34
N THR A 73 1.35 -2.48 0.19
CA THR A 73 2.68 -3.04 -0.09
C THR A 73 3.77 -1.98 -0.05
N SER A 74 3.50 -0.77 -0.54
CA SER A 74 4.44 0.36 -0.48
C SER A 74 4.69 0.88 0.94
N THR A 75 3.77 0.63 1.86
CA THR A 75 3.92 1.02 3.27
C THR A 75 4.62 -0.08 4.06
N SER A 76 4.26 -1.33 3.83
CA SER A 76 4.79 -2.47 4.59
C SER A 76 6.22 -2.85 4.22
N ASP A 77 6.73 -2.49 3.04
CA ASP A 77 8.11 -2.73 2.62
C ASP A 77 9.15 -1.95 3.46
N THR A 78 8.71 -0.94 4.18
CA THR A 78 9.52 -0.22 5.18
C THR A 78 9.97 -1.13 6.32
N ILE A 79 9.15 -2.12 6.69
CA ILE A 79 9.45 -3.04 7.80
C ILE A 79 10.71 -3.87 7.53
N PRO A 80 10.82 -4.63 6.44
CA PRO A 80 12.05 -5.38 6.14
C PRO A 80 13.23 -4.45 5.87
N ALA A 81 13.02 -3.28 5.29
CA ALA A 81 14.08 -2.30 5.07
C ALA A 81 14.72 -1.86 6.39
N VAL A 82 13.92 -1.53 7.40
CA VAL A 82 14.41 -1.11 8.72
C VAL A 82 14.95 -2.28 9.52
N LEU A 83 14.22 -3.39 9.63
CA LEU A 83 14.58 -4.47 10.53
C LEU A 83 15.69 -5.37 9.98
N PHE A 84 15.66 -5.69 8.70
CA PHE A 84 16.60 -6.64 8.08
C PHE A 84 17.63 -5.97 7.16
N GLY A 85 17.47 -4.69 6.85
CA GLY A 85 18.35 -4.00 5.90
C GLY A 85 18.19 -4.48 4.47
N VAL A 86 17.05 -5.08 4.15
CA VAL A 86 16.73 -5.56 2.80
C VAL A 86 15.53 -4.79 2.26
N PRO A 87 15.71 -3.99 1.19
CA PRO A 87 14.63 -3.21 0.63
C PRO A 87 13.60 -4.13 -0.04
N GLY A 88 12.31 -3.88 0.19
CA GLY A 88 11.22 -4.55 -0.53
C GLY A 88 11.04 -4.00 -1.94
N THR A 89 11.25 -2.69 -2.11
CA THR A 89 11.18 -1.97 -3.39
C THR A 89 12.37 -1.05 -3.57
N SER A 90 12.53 -0.48 -4.77
CA SER A 90 13.55 0.54 -5.03
C SER A 90 13.34 1.81 -4.17
N ALA A 91 12.10 2.13 -3.82
CA ALA A 91 11.78 3.29 -3.00
C ALA A 91 12.26 3.14 -1.55
N SER A 92 12.24 1.92 -1.00
CA SER A 92 12.68 1.67 0.38
C SER A 92 14.20 1.56 0.55
N GLN A 93 14.99 1.67 -0.54
CA GLN A 93 16.46 1.66 -0.47
C GLN A 93 17.02 2.80 0.39
N ALA A 94 16.46 4.00 0.27
CA ALA A 94 16.85 5.14 1.11
C ALA A 94 16.58 4.86 2.60
N THR A 95 15.45 4.21 2.91
CA THR A 95 15.07 3.85 4.27
C THR A 95 16.05 2.84 4.89
N VAL A 96 16.67 1.96 4.09
CA VAL A 96 17.68 1.01 4.58
C VAL A 96 18.90 1.75 5.15
N LEU A 97 19.38 2.79 4.48
CA LEU A 97 20.62 3.49 4.85
C LEU A 97 20.55 4.03 6.30
N ASP A 98 19.49 4.76 6.60
CA ASP A 98 19.34 5.40 7.92
C ASP A 98 18.54 4.51 8.88
N GLY A 99 17.43 3.94 8.43
CA GLY A 99 16.51 3.17 9.25
C GLY A 99 17.13 1.89 9.82
N HIS A 100 17.90 1.14 9.02
CA HIS A 100 18.55 -0.07 9.49
C HIS A 100 19.69 0.24 10.48
N SER A 101 20.41 1.34 10.28
CA SER A 101 21.43 1.78 11.23
C SER A 101 20.81 2.16 12.58
N MET A 102 19.66 2.84 12.58
CA MET A 102 18.89 3.14 13.79
C MET A 102 18.38 1.86 14.47
N ALA A 103 17.92 0.88 13.69
CA ALA A 103 17.44 -0.39 14.21
C ALA A 103 18.56 -1.17 14.93
N LYS A 104 19.79 -1.16 14.40
CA LYS A 104 20.97 -1.75 15.05
C LYS A 104 21.32 -1.08 16.39
N ASN A 105 20.99 0.19 16.53
CA ASN A 105 21.16 0.95 17.78
C ASN A 105 19.99 0.79 18.77
N GLY A 106 19.03 -0.08 18.48
CA GLY A 106 17.85 -0.30 19.31
C GLY A 106 16.70 0.69 19.07
N GLU A 107 16.79 1.55 18.06
CA GLU A 107 15.83 2.60 17.75
C GLU A 107 14.89 2.23 16.57
N ALA A 108 14.63 0.94 16.34
CA ALA A 108 13.79 0.46 15.23
C ALA A 108 12.38 1.10 15.22
N GLY A 109 11.75 1.21 16.39
CA GLY A 109 10.43 1.84 16.51
C GLY A 109 10.43 3.31 16.10
N ARG A 110 11.49 4.04 16.43
CA ARG A 110 11.69 5.44 16.04
C ARG A 110 11.88 5.58 14.53
N ALA A 111 12.68 4.70 13.93
CA ALA A 111 12.89 4.68 12.48
C ALA A 111 11.59 4.39 11.73
N LEU A 112 10.81 3.39 12.14
CA LEU A 112 9.52 3.06 11.54
C LEU A 112 8.51 4.21 11.69
N SER A 113 8.43 4.82 12.88
CA SER A 113 7.53 5.95 13.12
C SER A 113 7.87 7.15 12.23
N ALA A 114 9.14 7.46 12.05
CA ALA A 114 9.59 8.54 11.18
C ALA A 114 9.25 8.26 9.71
N ALA A 115 9.48 7.03 9.24
CA ALA A 115 9.17 6.63 7.88
C ALA A 115 7.66 6.70 7.58
N TYR A 116 6.82 6.21 8.50
CA TYR A 116 5.36 6.27 8.33
C TYR A 116 4.81 7.70 8.42
N ALA A 117 5.35 8.53 9.31
CA ALA A 117 4.98 9.95 9.37
C ALA A 117 5.34 10.68 8.08
N ALA A 118 6.54 10.44 7.55
CA ALA A 118 6.98 11.00 6.29
C ALA A 118 6.12 10.53 5.11
N SER A 119 5.73 9.25 5.07
CA SER A 119 4.83 8.69 4.06
C SER A 119 3.43 9.32 4.12
N LEU A 120 2.90 9.53 5.33
CA LEU A 120 1.60 10.18 5.51
C LEU A 120 1.62 11.63 5.00
N ILE A 121 2.64 12.39 5.40
CA ILE A 121 2.79 13.79 4.99
C ILE A 121 3.02 13.88 3.47
N GLY A 122 3.93 13.04 2.94
CA GLY A 122 4.23 13.00 1.52
C GLY A 122 3.04 12.54 0.67
N GLY A 123 2.26 11.59 1.15
CA GLY A 123 1.04 11.13 0.49
C GLY A 123 -0.05 12.19 0.45
N LEU A 124 -0.27 12.90 1.55
CA LEU A 124 -1.22 14.03 1.60
C LEU A 124 -0.77 15.17 0.69
N TRP A 125 0.51 15.53 0.70
CA TRP A 125 1.04 16.60 -0.15
C TRP A 125 1.01 16.24 -1.63
N GLY A 126 1.24 14.97 -1.97
CA GLY A 126 1.22 14.49 -3.35
C GLY A 126 -0.20 14.31 -3.93
N ALA A 127 -1.24 14.35 -3.09
CA ALA A 127 -2.64 14.28 -3.51
C ALA A 127 -3.20 15.64 -3.95
N PHE A 128 -2.51 16.75 -3.66
CA PHE A 128 -2.88 18.13 -4.02
C PHE A 128 -1.93 18.67 -5.10
#